data_e6e111f0db4ca27af3de19e937008c69
#
_entry.id   e6e111f0db4ca27af3de19e937008c69
#
_cell.length_a   1.000
_cell.length_b   1.000
_cell.length_c   1.000
_cell.angle_alpha   90.00
_cell.angle_beta   90.00
_cell.angle_gamma   90.00
#
_symmetry.space_group_name_H-M   'P 1'
#
loop_
_entity.id
_entity.type
_entity.pdbx_description
1 polymer ?
#
loop_
_entity_poly.entity_id
_entity_poly.type
_entity_poly.pdbx_seq_one_letter_code
_entity_poly.pdbx_strand_id
1 'polypeptide(L)'
;YWKYQDVTHAICCAHLLRELNGVIENHPEQTWAVRFKNLLLSMKKVHDKALLSDENEVSYYHRHKFDKEYNSIIKTAYEENPLPEISAKKHGRKKKSKVLNLVCRLDNYKESVCLFIKNLCVPFDNNQAERDLRMVKVKTKVSGCFRSEEGAQEYLTIMSYIGTARKHGINAFTAIREALNGTPDIIFN
;
A
#
# COMPACT_ATOMS: atom_id res chain seq x y z
N TYR A 1 7.43 -1.48 9.28
CA TYR A 1 6.01 -1.27 9.64
C TYR A 1 5.50 -2.40 10.56
N TRP A 2 5.76 -3.66 10.28
CA TRP A 2 5.31 -4.84 11.05
C TRP A 2 5.80 -4.90 12.51
N LYS A 3 6.64 -3.95 12.95
CA LYS A 3 7.08 -3.82 14.35
C LYS A 3 5.98 -3.25 15.28
N TYR A 4 5.02 -2.54 14.72
CA TYR A 4 3.93 -1.93 15.47
C TYR A 4 2.77 -2.92 15.54
N GLN A 5 2.58 -3.55 16.70
CA GLN A 5 1.56 -4.59 16.90
C GLN A 5 0.18 -4.01 17.21
N ASP A 6 0.12 -2.78 17.69
CA ASP A 6 -1.12 -2.10 18.12
C ASP A 6 -1.86 -1.40 16.98
N VAL A 7 -1.43 -1.62 15.72
CA VAL A 7 -2.03 -0.99 14.54
C VAL A 7 -2.42 -2.03 13.50
N THR A 8 -3.49 -1.76 12.77
CA THR A 8 -3.91 -2.59 11.65
C THR A 8 -3.09 -2.27 10.41
N HIS A 9 -2.55 -3.29 9.77
CA HIS A 9 -1.68 -3.15 8.61
C HIS A 9 -2.43 -3.41 7.31
N ALA A 10 -2.37 -2.46 6.37
CA ALA A 10 -2.80 -2.63 4.99
C ALA A 10 -1.60 -2.69 4.04
N ILE A 11 -1.70 -3.51 3.00
CA ILE A 11 -0.72 -3.56 1.92
C ILE A 11 -1.22 -2.69 0.77
N CYS A 12 -0.35 -1.80 0.28
CA CYS A 12 -0.62 -0.98 -0.89
C CYS A 12 -0.76 -1.85 -2.16
N CYS A 13 -1.99 -1.99 -2.65
CA CYS A 13 -2.28 -2.84 -3.81
C CYS A 13 -1.68 -2.30 -5.12
N ALA A 14 -1.37 -1.00 -5.23
CA ALA A 14 -0.67 -0.46 -6.38
C ALA A 14 0.75 -1.06 -6.53
N HIS A 15 1.45 -1.33 -5.43
CA HIS A 15 2.74 -2.03 -5.46
C HIS A 15 2.57 -3.49 -5.88
N LEU A 16 1.55 -4.17 -5.35
CA LEU A 16 1.24 -5.55 -5.77
C LEU A 16 0.94 -5.64 -7.27
N LEU A 17 0.17 -4.68 -7.82
CA LEU A 17 -0.10 -4.64 -9.26
C LEU A 17 1.18 -4.47 -10.10
N ARG A 18 2.14 -3.65 -9.64
CA ARG A 18 3.44 -3.51 -10.33
C ARG A 18 4.25 -4.80 -10.29
N GLU A 19 4.28 -5.49 -9.14
CA GLU A 19 4.97 -6.77 -9.01
C GLU A 19 4.30 -7.86 -9.86
N LEU A 20 2.97 -7.92 -9.88
CA LEU A 20 2.21 -8.85 -10.74
C LEU A 20 2.47 -8.58 -12.22
N ASN A 21 2.49 -7.31 -12.66
CA ASN A 21 2.88 -6.97 -14.02
C ASN A 21 4.30 -7.46 -14.35
N GLY A 22 5.25 -7.28 -13.43
CA GLY A 22 6.61 -7.80 -13.62
C GLY A 22 6.67 -9.33 -13.72
N VAL A 23 5.79 -10.06 -13.00
CA VAL A 23 5.66 -11.52 -13.17
C VAL A 23 5.08 -11.85 -14.54
N ILE A 24 3.99 -11.19 -14.96
CA ILE A 24 3.32 -11.42 -16.24
C ILE A 24 4.29 -11.19 -17.42
N GLU A 25 5.10 -10.14 -17.35
CA GLU A 25 6.05 -9.77 -18.41
C GLU A 25 7.25 -10.72 -18.48
N ASN A 26 7.79 -11.16 -17.33
CA ASN A 26 9.00 -11.97 -17.28
C ASN A 26 8.74 -13.49 -17.19
N HIS A 27 7.50 -13.89 -16.89
CA HIS A 27 7.07 -15.27 -16.63
C HIS A 27 5.67 -15.49 -17.20
N PRO A 28 5.49 -15.46 -18.55
CA PRO A 28 4.17 -15.57 -19.19
C PRO A 28 3.48 -16.90 -18.94
N GLU A 29 4.23 -17.93 -18.53
CA GLU A 29 3.71 -19.25 -18.10
C GLU A 29 2.95 -19.19 -16.76
N GLN A 30 3.13 -18.13 -15.98
CA GLN A 30 2.51 -17.94 -14.65
C GLN A 30 1.06 -17.45 -14.77
N THR A 31 0.12 -18.36 -14.98
CA THR A 31 -1.29 -18.01 -15.25
C THR A 31 -1.99 -17.36 -14.06
N TRP A 32 -1.57 -17.72 -12.84
CA TRP A 32 -2.11 -17.16 -11.60
C TRP A 32 -1.94 -15.65 -11.50
N ALA A 33 -0.84 -15.10 -12.03
CA ALA A 33 -0.52 -13.68 -11.88
C ALA A 33 -1.53 -12.78 -12.61
N VAL A 34 -1.96 -13.16 -13.82
CA VAL A 34 -3.00 -12.46 -14.57
C VAL A 34 -4.34 -12.54 -13.82
N ARG A 35 -4.69 -13.72 -13.33
CA ARG A 35 -5.93 -13.93 -12.56
C ARG A 35 -5.94 -13.08 -11.29
N PHE A 36 -4.82 -13.06 -10.55
CA PHE A 36 -4.71 -12.28 -9.33
C PHE A 36 -4.80 -10.77 -9.58
N LYS A 37 -4.13 -10.28 -10.63
CA LYS A 37 -4.26 -8.88 -11.07
C LYS A 37 -5.73 -8.52 -11.35
N ASN A 38 -6.43 -9.35 -12.11
CA ASN A 38 -7.84 -9.13 -12.44
C ASN A 38 -8.73 -9.17 -11.20
N LEU A 39 -8.45 -10.05 -10.24
CA LEU A 39 -9.14 -10.09 -8.95
C LEU A 39 -8.98 -8.77 -8.20
N LEU A 40 -7.75 -8.28 -8.01
CA LEU A 40 -7.50 -7.00 -7.33
C LEU A 40 -8.20 -5.83 -8.00
N LEU A 41 -8.21 -5.78 -9.33
CA LEU A 41 -8.91 -4.72 -10.08
C LEU A 41 -10.43 -4.83 -9.95
N SER A 42 -10.98 -6.05 -9.89
CA SER A 42 -12.40 -6.28 -9.65
C SER A 42 -12.81 -5.87 -8.23
N MET A 43 -11.99 -6.21 -7.24
CA MET A 43 -12.17 -5.78 -5.85
C MET A 43 -12.15 -4.26 -5.75
N LYS A 44 -11.18 -3.60 -6.42
CA LYS A 44 -11.11 -2.13 -6.47
C LYS A 44 -12.39 -1.51 -7.04
N LYS A 45 -12.91 -2.04 -8.16
CA LYS A 45 -14.16 -1.52 -8.75
C LYS A 45 -15.35 -1.59 -7.79
N VAL A 46 -15.46 -2.70 -7.05
CA VAL A 46 -16.54 -2.86 -6.06
C VAL A 46 -16.36 -1.92 -4.88
N HIS A 47 -15.14 -1.78 -4.36
CA HIS A 47 -14.79 -0.83 -3.32
C HIS A 47 -15.13 0.63 -3.73
N ASP A 48 -14.66 1.06 -4.92
CA ASP A 48 -14.89 2.42 -5.40
C ASP A 48 -16.39 2.69 -5.62
N LYS A 49 -17.15 1.68 -6.09
CA LYS A 49 -18.60 1.78 -6.24
C LYS A 49 -19.29 1.93 -4.88
N ALA A 50 -18.90 1.15 -3.87
CA ALA A 50 -19.47 1.24 -2.53
C ALA A 50 -19.24 2.63 -1.91
N LEU A 51 -18.04 3.20 -2.09
CA LEU A 51 -17.74 4.58 -1.67
C LEU A 51 -18.62 5.63 -2.37
N LEU A 52 -18.86 5.47 -3.68
CA LEU A 52 -19.71 6.40 -4.44
C LEU A 52 -21.19 6.30 -4.07
N SER A 53 -21.63 5.14 -3.60
CA SER A 53 -23.01 4.89 -3.15
C SER A 53 -23.23 5.18 -1.66
N ASP A 54 -22.22 5.73 -0.98
CA ASP A 54 -22.25 6.02 0.47
C ASP A 54 -22.62 4.79 1.32
N GLU A 55 -22.18 3.61 0.84
CA GLU A 55 -22.36 2.35 1.56
C GLU A 55 -21.38 2.28 2.74
N ASN A 56 -21.80 1.71 3.85
CA ASN A 56 -20.92 1.55 5.02
C ASN A 56 -19.94 0.38 4.85
N GLU A 57 -20.27 -0.61 4.04
CA GLU A 57 -19.43 -1.79 3.80
C GLU A 57 -19.73 -2.44 2.43
N VAL A 58 -18.75 -3.17 1.92
CA VAL A 58 -18.96 -4.03 0.74
C VAL A 58 -19.83 -5.22 1.13
N SER A 59 -20.82 -5.56 0.30
CA SER A 59 -21.78 -6.63 0.58
C SER A 59 -21.08 -7.97 0.88
N TYR A 60 -21.69 -8.76 1.75
CA TYR A 60 -21.20 -10.10 2.12
C TYR A 60 -21.00 -11.00 0.90
N TYR A 61 -21.90 -10.94 -0.09
CA TYR A 61 -21.82 -11.71 -1.33
C TYR A 61 -20.50 -11.43 -2.07
N HIS A 62 -20.14 -10.17 -2.27
CA HIS A 62 -18.88 -9.79 -2.94
C HIS A 62 -17.66 -10.22 -2.14
N ARG A 63 -17.66 -9.97 -0.82
CA ARG A 63 -16.54 -10.38 0.05
C ARG A 63 -16.30 -11.88 0.00
N HIS A 64 -17.36 -12.68 0.10
CA HIS A 64 -17.26 -14.14 0.05
C HIS A 64 -16.82 -14.67 -1.31
N LYS A 65 -17.33 -14.09 -2.41
CA LYS A 65 -16.90 -14.42 -3.77
C LYS A 65 -15.40 -14.15 -3.96
N PHE A 66 -14.94 -12.98 -3.56
CA PHE A 66 -13.51 -12.61 -3.66
C PHE A 66 -12.62 -13.51 -2.80
N ASP A 67 -13.07 -13.86 -1.60
CA ASP A 67 -12.34 -14.77 -0.72
C ASP A 67 -12.12 -16.14 -1.35
N LYS A 68 -13.17 -16.73 -1.92
CA LYS A 68 -13.09 -18.00 -2.65
C LYS A 68 -12.14 -17.92 -3.85
N GLU A 69 -12.25 -16.86 -4.65
CA GLU A 69 -11.42 -16.68 -5.82
C GLU A 69 -9.95 -16.46 -5.43
N TYR A 70 -9.69 -15.66 -4.39
CA TYR A 70 -8.35 -15.45 -3.83
C TYR A 70 -7.69 -16.78 -3.48
N ASN A 71 -8.37 -17.61 -2.67
CA ASN A 71 -7.84 -18.91 -2.24
C ASN A 71 -7.59 -19.84 -3.43
N SER A 72 -8.49 -19.85 -4.41
CA SER A 72 -8.32 -20.64 -5.64
C SER A 72 -7.08 -20.22 -6.43
N ILE A 73 -6.83 -18.92 -6.55
CA ILE A 73 -5.66 -18.38 -7.26
C ILE A 73 -4.37 -18.71 -6.49
N ILE A 74 -4.36 -18.56 -5.17
CA ILE A 74 -3.19 -18.91 -4.35
C ILE A 74 -2.85 -20.39 -4.48
N LYS A 75 -3.85 -21.26 -4.51
CA LYS A 75 -3.63 -22.69 -4.76
C LYS A 75 -2.94 -22.93 -6.10
N THR A 76 -3.48 -22.38 -7.18
CA THR A 76 -2.85 -22.45 -8.52
C THR A 76 -1.42 -21.88 -8.50
N ALA A 77 -1.20 -20.77 -7.79
CA ALA A 77 0.11 -20.15 -7.70
C ALA A 77 1.17 -21.08 -7.03
N TYR A 78 0.77 -21.85 -6.03
CA TYR A 78 1.66 -22.85 -5.43
C TYR A 78 1.85 -24.10 -6.31
N GLU A 79 0.84 -24.49 -7.11
CA GLU A 79 0.98 -25.57 -8.08
C GLU A 79 1.99 -25.18 -9.19
N GLU A 80 1.94 -23.94 -9.66
CA GLU A 80 2.90 -23.39 -10.65
C GLU A 80 4.27 -23.09 -10.03
N ASN A 81 4.35 -22.87 -8.70
CA ASN A 81 5.59 -22.53 -7.97
C ASN A 81 5.74 -23.38 -6.72
N PRO A 82 6.08 -24.65 -6.83
CA PRO A 82 6.20 -25.53 -5.68
C PRO A 82 7.29 -25.07 -4.70
N LEU A 83 7.03 -25.27 -3.43
CA LEU A 83 8.01 -24.98 -2.37
C LEU A 83 9.24 -25.86 -2.57
N PRO A 84 10.46 -25.32 -2.38
CA PRO A 84 11.69 -26.12 -2.50
C PRO A 84 11.72 -27.21 -1.42
N GLU A 85 11.99 -28.44 -1.82
CA GLU A 85 12.14 -29.56 -0.89
C GLU A 85 13.22 -29.27 0.17
N ILE A 86 12.90 -29.55 1.43
CA ILE A 86 13.84 -29.44 2.55
C ILE A 86 14.80 -30.61 2.47
N SER A 87 15.97 -30.41 1.86
CA SER A 87 17.02 -31.42 1.85
C SER A 87 17.81 -31.36 3.16
N ALA A 88 17.80 -32.45 3.92
CA ALA A 88 18.44 -32.57 5.24
C ALA A 88 19.98 -32.40 5.24
N LYS A 89 20.62 -32.27 4.09
CA LYS A 89 22.10 -32.33 3.95
C LYS A 89 22.81 -31.01 3.63
N LYS A 90 22.12 -29.85 3.53
CA LYS A 90 22.77 -28.58 3.26
C LYS A 90 22.48 -27.55 4.36
N HIS A 91 23.53 -27.03 4.98
CA HIS A 91 23.47 -25.88 5.88
C HIS A 91 22.90 -24.66 5.12
N GLY A 92 21.78 -24.11 5.61
CA GLY A 92 21.15 -22.89 5.11
C GLY A 92 19.80 -23.12 4.40
N ARG A 93 18.94 -22.11 4.51
CA ARG A 93 17.59 -22.08 3.88
C ARG A 93 17.74 -21.92 2.37
N LYS A 94 17.18 -22.84 1.57
CA LYS A 94 17.13 -22.68 0.10
C LYS A 94 16.45 -21.34 -0.25
N LYS A 95 17.09 -20.57 -1.13
CA LYS A 95 16.59 -19.27 -1.59
C LYS A 95 15.34 -19.50 -2.46
N LYS A 96 14.21 -18.95 -2.06
CA LYS A 96 12.98 -18.95 -2.87
C LYS A 96 13.16 -18.03 -4.09
N SER A 97 12.53 -18.36 -5.22
CA SER A 97 12.44 -17.45 -6.38
C SER A 97 11.72 -16.16 -6.00
N LYS A 98 11.89 -15.10 -6.81
CA LYS A 98 11.16 -13.83 -6.60
C LYS A 98 9.65 -14.06 -6.71
N VAL A 99 9.21 -14.88 -7.67
CA VAL A 99 7.80 -15.24 -7.88
C VAL A 99 7.24 -15.97 -6.67
N LEU A 100 7.92 -17.01 -6.18
CA LEU A 100 7.50 -17.76 -5.00
C LEU A 100 7.47 -16.88 -3.73
N ASN A 101 8.38 -15.93 -3.59
CA ASN A 101 8.35 -14.97 -2.48
C ASN A 101 7.10 -14.07 -2.54
N LEU A 102 6.68 -13.66 -3.74
CA LEU A 102 5.44 -12.92 -3.93
C LEU A 102 4.23 -13.77 -3.55
N VAL A 103 4.15 -15.03 -4.02
CA VAL A 103 3.08 -15.97 -3.67
C VAL A 103 2.98 -16.14 -2.15
N CYS A 104 4.10 -16.46 -1.48
CA CYS A 104 4.14 -16.61 -0.03
C CYS A 104 3.70 -15.33 0.70
N ARG A 105 4.03 -14.15 0.18
CA ARG A 105 3.62 -12.87 0.77
C ARG A 105 2.12 -12.65 0.60
N LEU A 106 1.57 -12.92 -0.57
CA LEU A 106 0.12 -12.83 -0.81
C LEU A 106 -0.65 -13.78 0.10
N ASP A 107 -0.17 -15.00 0.29
CA ASP A 107 -0.79 -15.98 1.17
C ASP A 107 -0.73 -15.55 2.65
N ASN A 108 0.48 -15.27 3.16
CA ASN A 108 0.69 -14.94 4.57
C ASN A 108 0.02 -13.63 5.02
N TYR A 109 -0.15 -12.67 4.12
CA TYR A 109 -0.70 -11.35 4.41
C TYR A 109 -2.04 -11.09 3.73
N LYS A 110 -2.80 -12.15 3.44
CA LYS A 110 -4.12 -12.06 2.81
C LYS A 110 -5.03 -11.03 3.48
N GLU A 111 -5.09 -11.04 4.82
CA GLU A 111 -5.92 -10.11 5.59
C GLU A 111 -5.53 -8.65 5.32
N SER A 112 -4.24 -8.36 5.27
CA SER A 112 -3.71 -7.01 4.99
C SER A 112 -3.88 -6.60 3.52
N VAL A 113 -3.85 -7.55 2.58
CA VAL A 113 -4.14 -7.30 1.16
C VAL A 113 -5.62 -7.00 0.95
N CYS A 114 -6.51 -7.72 1.65
CA CYS A 114 -7.96 -7.61 1.52
C CYS A 114 -8.58 -6.57 2.46
N LEU A 115 -7.79 -5.83 3.26
CA LEU A 115 -8.32 -4.94 4.27
C LEU A 115 -9.21 -3.84 3.68
N PHE A 116 -8.83 -3.28 2.54
CA PHE A 116 -9.60 -2.22 1.85
C PHE A 116 -11.01 -2.67 1.43
N ILE A 117 -11.23 -3.97 1.16
CA ILE A 117 -12.56 -4.49 0.82
C ILE A 117 -13.39 -4.81 2.08
N LYS A 118 -12.73 -4.98 3.22
CA LYS A 118 -13.38 -5.23 4.52
C LYS A 118 -13.70 -3.92 5.26
N ASN A 119 -12.91 -2.89 5.03
CA ASN A 119 -13.07 -1.57 5.65
C ASN A 119 -12.88 -0.49 4.58
N LEU A 120 -13.97 0.19 4.22
CA LEU A 120 -14.00 1.22 3.18
C LEU A 120 -13.17 2.47 3.52
N CYS A 121 -12.86 2.70 4.80
CA CYS A 121 -11.94 3.78 5.19
C CYS A 121 -10.49 3.52 4.78
N VAL A 122 -10.15 2.26 4.44
CA VAL A 122 -8.81 1.89 4.00
C VAL A 122 -8.70 2.03 2.48
N PRO A 123 -7.84 2.91 1.97
CA PRO A 123 -7.69 3.09 0.53
C PRO A 123 -7.02 1.87 -0.13
N PHE A 124 -7.32 1.65 -1.42
CA PHE A 124 -6.69 0.60 -2.24
C PHE A 124 -5.17 0.78 -2.36
N ASP A 125 -4.70 2.02 -2.36
CA ASP A 125 -3.28 2.35 -2.48
C ASP A 125 -2.85 3.41 -1.45
N ASN A 126 -1.54 3.59 -1.31
CA ASN A 126 -0.93 4.57 -0.41
C ASN A 126 -0.28 5.74 -1.18
N ASN A 127 -0.73 6.02 -2.39
CA ASN A 127 -0.10 7.02 -3.27
C ASN A 127 -0.13 8.43 -2.65
N GLN A 128 -1.13 8.76 -1.83
CA GLN A 128 -1.22 10.06 -1.18
C GLN A 128 -0.11 10.25 -0.14
N ALA A 129 0.05 9.29 0.78
CA ALA A 129 1.13 9.36 1.77
C ALA A 129 2.53 9.34 1.12
N GLU A 130 2.69 8.56 0.03
CA GLU A 130 3.95 8.57 -0.74
C GLU A 130 4.22 9.94 -1.38
N ARG A 131 3.20 10.62 -1.89
CA ARG A 131 3.31 12.00 -2.43
C ARG A 131 3.68 13.00 -1.33
N ASP A 132 3.03 12.89 -0.16
CA ASP A 132 3.30 13.77 0.98
C ASP A 132 4.76 13.65 1.44
N LEU A 133 5.30 12.43 1.46
CA LEU A 133 6.69 12.17 1.85
C LEU A 133 7.73 12.41 0.73
N ARG A 134 7.28 12.64 -0.52
CA ARG A 134 8.19 12.79 -1.66
C ARG A 134 9.17 13.95 -1.48
N MET A 135 8.71 15.09 -1.00
CA MET A 135 9.55 16.28 -0.80
C MET A 135 10.64 16.04 0.24
N VAL A 136 10.35 15.28 1.29
CA VAL A 136 11.34 14.86 2.29
C VAL A 136 12.42 13.98 1.65
N LYS A 137 12.01 13.00 0.84
CA LYS A 137 12.93 12.12 0.10
C LYS A 137 13.78 12.89 -0.92
N VAL A 138 13.19 13.88 -1.60
CA VAL A 138 13.93 14.75 -2.53
C VAL A 138 14.95 15.59 -1.77
N LYS A 139 14.57 16.22 -0.65
CA LYS A 139 15.48 16.99 0.19
C LYS A 139 16.68 16.17 0.65
N THR A 140 16.45 14.98 1.19
CA THR A 140 17.53 14.08 1.64
C THR A 140 18.43 13.61 0.49
N LYS A 141 17.86 13.37 -0.69
CA LYS A 141 18.61 12.89 -1.86
C LYS A 141 19.45 13.99 -2.52
N VAL A 142 18.94 15.24 -2.59
CA VAL A 142 19.60 16.35 -3.28
C VAL A 142 20.61 17.06 -2.37
N SER A 143 20.24 17.28 -1.10
CA SER A 143 21.06 18.02 -0.13
C SER A 143 21.83 17.11 0.84
N GLY A 144 21.87 15.81 0.60
CA GLY A 144 22.38 14.80 1.53
C GLY A 144 21.36 14.53 2.64
N CYS A 145 21.77 14.67 3.89
CA CYS A 145 20.88 14.59 5.05
C CYS A 145 20.61 15.95 5.67
N PHE A 146 19.73 16.01 6.65
CA PHE A 146 19.60 17.16 7.53
C PHE A 146 20.86 17.28 8.40
N ARG A 147 21.30 18.52 8.67
CA ARG A 147 22.51 18.75 9.48
C ARG A 147 22.29 18.49 10.96
N SER A 148 21.05 18.69 11.43
CA SER A 148 20.64 18.43 12.81
C SER A 148 19.26 17.77 12.85
N GLU A 149 18.92 17.17 13.98
CA GLU A 149 17.61 16.57 14.22
C GLU A 149 16.52 17.66 14.32
N GLU A 150 16.85 18.79 14.96
CA GLU A 150 15.97 19.95 15.08
C GLU A 150 15.60 20.50 13.70
N GLY A 151 16.60 20.70 12.81
CA GLY A 151 16.34 21.19 11.46
C GLY A 151 15.52 20.21 10.61
N ALA A 152 15.63 18.91 10.87
CA ALA A 152 14.75 17.92 10.26
C ALA A 152 13.31 18.05 10.78
N GLN A 153 13.15 18.20 12.08
CA GLN A 153 11.83 18.34 12.72
C GLN A 153 11.12 19.61 12.28
N GLU A 154 11.82 20.75 12.24
CA GLU A 154 11.29 22.02 11.74
C GLU A 154 10.81 21.89 10.28
N TYR A 155 11.64 21.31 9.41
CA TYR A 155 11.28 21.09 8.02
C TYR A 155 10.04 20.21 7.89
N LEU A 156 9.96 19.09 8.64
CA LEU A 156 8.83 18.20 8.61
C LEU A 156 7.55 18.86 9.12
N THR A 157 7.63 19.69 10.16
CA THR A 157 6.52 20.46 10.71
C THR A 157 5.95 21.43 9.67
N ILE A 158 6.83 22.23 9.01
CA ILE A 158 6.43 23.16 7.98
C ILE A 158 5.79 22.44 6.79
N MET A 159 6.40 21.35 6.34
CA MET A 159 5.87 20.57 5.20
C MET A 159 4.55 19.88 5.53
N SER A 160 4.37 19.42 6.76
CA SER A 160 3.11 18.86 7.24
C SER A 160 2.01 19.90 7.26
N TYR A 161 2.29 21.11 7.79
CA TYR A 161 1.36 22.22 7.81
C TYR A 161 0.91 22.62 6.41
N ILE A 162 1.85 22.84 5.48
CA ILE A 162 1.57 23.17 4.07
C ILE A 162 0.76 22.06 3.39
N GLY A 163 1.13 20.80 3.65
CA GLY A 163 0.43 19.63 3.10
C GLY A 163 -1.02 19.55 3.58
N THR A 164 -1.26 19.82 4.85
CA THR A 164 -2.60 19.87 5.45
C THR A 164 -3.41 21.02 4.86
N ALA A 165 -2.85 22.24 4.77
CA ALA A 165 -3.49 23.39 4.15
C ALA A 165 -3.99 23.06 2.73
N ARG A 166 -3.14 22.43 1.92
CA ARG A 166 -3.50 22.04 0.54
C ARG A 166 -4.64 21.02 0.50
N LYS A 167 -4.70 20.08 1.44
CA LYS A 167 -5.79 19.11 1.54
C LYS A 167 -7.13 19.76 1.89
N HIS A 168 -7.09 20.88 2.61
CA HIS A 168 -8.25 21.72 2.92
C HIS A 168 -8.53 22.79 1.84
N GLY A 169 -7.87 22.73 0.68
CA GLY A 169 -8.07 23.68 -0.42
C GLY A 169 -7.42 25.04 -0.19
N ILE A 170 -6.62 25.21 0.87
CA ILE A 170 -5.96 26.47 1.21
C ILE A 170 -4.65 26.59 0.44
N ASN A 171 -4.44 27.74 -0.19
CA ASN A 171 -3.19 28.03 -0.89
C ASN A 171 -2.01 28.06 0.09
N ALA A 172 -0.88 27.42 -0.27
CA ALA A 172 0.30 27.32 0.59
C ALA A 172 0.85 28.69 1.03
N PHE A 173 0.84 29.69 0.12
CA PHE A 173 1.30 31.03 0.45
C PHE A 173 0.39 31.72 1.48
N THR A 174 -0.93 31.55 1.34
CA THR A 174 -1.90 32.06 2.31
C THR A 174 -1.68 31.40 3.67
N ALA A 175 -1.53 30.06 3.70
CA ALA A 175 -1.29 29.34 4.95
C ALA A 175 -0.02 29.82 5.66
N ILE A 176 1.08 29.99 4.93
CA ILE A 176 2.34 30.52 5.51
C ILE A 176 2.17 31.95 6.04
N ARG A 177 1.49 32.83 5.29
CA ARG A 177 1.22 34.19 5.73
C ARG A 177 0.41 34.22 7.03
N GLU A 178 -0.66 33.46 7.11
CA GLU A 178 -1.49 33.36 8.33
C GLU A 178 -0.69 32.81 9.52
N ALA A 179 0.15 31.80 9.30
CA ALA A 179 1.04 31.28 10.33
C ALA A 179 2.02 32.34 10.85
N LEU A 180 2.61 33.16 9.95
CA LEU A 180 3.50 34.27 10.32
C LEU A 180 2.78 35.41 11.04
N ASN A 181 1.49 35.60 10.76
CA ASN A 181 0.64 36.57 11.44
C ASN A 181 0.11 36.06 12.81
N GLY A 182 0.48 34.84 13.22
CA GLY A 182 0.05 34.27 14.49
C GLY A 182 -1.37 33.66 14.48
N THR A 183 -1.94 33.44 13.31
CA THR A 183 -3.29 32.85 13.11
C THR A 183 -3.25 31.54 12.30
N PRO A 184 -2.47 30.52 12.73
CA PRO A 184 -2.34 29.25 11.99
C PRO A 184 -3.59 28.38 12.02
N ASP A 185 -4.60 28.71 12.83
CA ASP A 185 -5.73 27.84 13.20
C ASP A 185 -6.74 27.59 12.08
N ILE A 186 -6.61 28.30 10.95
CA ILE A 186 -7.48 28.14 9.76
C ILE A 186 -7.48 26.67 9.21
N ILE A 187 -6.50 25.87 9.60
CA ILE A 187 -6.28 24.53 9.05
C ILE A 187 -6.85 23.44 9.94
N PHE A 188 -7.06 23.73 11.21
CA PHE A 188 -7.45 22.73 12.21
C PHE A 188 -8.90 22.88 12.72
N ASN A 189 -9.64 23.86 12.18
CA ASN A 189 -11.08 24.07 12.36
C ASN A 189 -11.86 23.50 11.11
#